data_d1b5171d6e944e2a6f15fd00eb03a36d
#
_entry.id   d1b5171d6e944e2a6f15fd00eb03a36d
#
_cell.length_a   1.000
_cell.length_b   1.000
_cell.length_c   1.000
_cell.angle_alpha   90.00
_cell.angle_beta   90.00
_cell.angle_gamma   90.00
#
_symmetry.space_group_name_H-M   'P 1'
#
loop_
_entity.id
_entity.type
_entity.pdbx_description
1 polymer ?
#
loop_
_entity_poly.entity_id
_entity_poly.type
_entity_poly.pdbx_seq_one_letter_code
_entity_poly.pdbx_strand_id
1 'polypeptide(L)'
;MNEATQRNVILAVDDAPENLDIVRTLLASRYTVKAAVNGPMALKIAEKQRPDLILLDIQMPGMDGYEVCRRLKAVPATSAIQVIFLTGESGVGYEVAEAGGSDYVTKPVDSDVLLSTVEKHLADRN
;
A
#
# COMPACT_ATOMS: atom_id res chain seq x y z
N MET A 1 3.49 29.00 -0.76
CA MET A 1 3.13 27.66 -0.41
C MET A 1 4.25 26.68 -0.76
N ASN A 2 4.50 25.75 0.10
CA ASN A 2 5.59 24.80 -0.09
C ASN A 2 5.01 23.50 -0.65
N GLU A 3 5.44 23.13 -1.85
CA GLU A 3 4.96 21.91 -2.50
C GLU A 3 5.32 20.65 -1.72
N ALA A 4 6.43 20.68 -0.99
CA ALA A 4 6.85 19.51 -0.20
C ALA A 4 5.82 19.14 0.86
N THR A 5 5.04 20.08 1.35
CA THR A 5 4.01 19.80 2.35
C THR A 5 2.77 19.15 1.74
N GLN A 6 2.72 19.09 0.41
CA GLN A 6 1.56 18.52 -0.30
C GLN A 6 1.86 17.18 -0.95
N ARG A 7 2.98 16.58 -0.59
CA ARG A 7 3.30 15.27 -1.13
C ARG A 7 2.27 14.26 -0.64
N ASN A 8 1.92 13.36 -1.53
CA ASN A 8 1.06 12.25 -1.14
C ASN A 8 1.79 11.34 -0.17
N VAL A 9 1.03 10.75 0.73
CA VAL A 9 1.55 9.86 1.75
C VAL A 9 1.20 8.42 1.38
N ILE A 10 2.21 7.58 1.35
CA ILE A 10 2.05 6.16 1.07
C ILE A 10 2.43 5.38 2.32
N LEU A 11 1.56 4.46 2.72
CA LEU A 11 1.87 3.54 3.80
C LEU A 11 2.32 2.22 3.19
N ALA A 12 3.55 1.82 3.47
CA ALA A 12 4.09 0.55 3.00
C ALA A 12 4.05 -0.46 4.15
N VAL A 13 3.50 -1.64 3.88
CA VAL A 13 3.28 -2.67 4.90
C VAL A 13 3.94 -3.97 4.46
N ASP A 14 4.90 -4.46 5.24
CA ASP A 14 5.62 -5.70 4.96
C ASP A 14 6.29 -6.13 6.27
N ASP A 15 6.27 -7.42 6.56
CA ASP A 15 6.89 -7.91 7.79
C ASP A 15 8.42 -7.98 7.69
N ALA A 16 8.99 -7.82 6.51
CA ALA A 16 10.43 -7.81 6.30
C ALA A 16 10.92 -6.36 6.16
N PRO A 17 11.71 -5.85 7.13
CA PRO A 17 12.18 -4.47 7.07
C PRO A 17 12.99 -4.15 5.82
N GLU A 18 13.75 -5.11 5.29
CA GLU A 18 14.53 -4.88 4.08
C GLU A 18 13.63 -4.61 2.86
N ASN A 19 12.45 -5.20 2.81
CA ASN A 19 11.50 -4.93 1.74
C ASN A 19 10.94 -3.52 1.87
N LEU A 20 10.69 -3.07 3.10
CA LEU A 20 10.25 -1.69 3.34
C LEU A 20 11.30 -0.68 2.91
N ASP A 21 12.58 -1.00 3.16
CA ASP A 21 13.66 -0.11 2.75
C ASP A 21 13.73 0.02 1.23
N ILE A 22 13.53 -1.09 0.52
CA ILE A 22 13.52 -1.07 -0.95
C ILE A 22 12.39 -0.17 -1.46
N VAL A 23 11.18 -0.38 -0.96
CA VAL A 23 10.02 0.40 -1.39
C VAL A 23 10.21 1.88 -1.06
N ARG A 24 10.69 2.16 0.15
CA ARG A 24 10.94 3.55 0.56
C ARG A 24 11.94 4.22 -0.36
N THR A 25 13.03 3.53 -0.68
CA THR A 25 14.06 4.08 -1.57
C THR A 25 13.50 4.40 -2.94
N LEU A 26 12.64 3.52 -3.47
CA LEU A 26 12.05 3.72 -4.80
C LEU A 26 11.08 4.90 -4.84
N LEU A 27 10.41 5.20 -3.74
CA LEU A 27 9.32 6.17 -3.72
C LEU A 27 9.65 7.50 -3.07
N ALA A 28 10.75 7.58 -2.32
CA ALA A 28 11.03 8.73 -1.45
C ALA A 28 11.24 10.05 -2.20
N SER A 29 11.63 9.98 -3.48
CA SER A 29 11.84 11.21 -4.25
C SER A 29 10.52 11.92 -4.58
N ARG A 30 9.41 11.21 -4.54
CA ARG A 30 8.09 11.75 -4.94
C ARG A 30 7.06 11.74 -3.82
N TYR A 31 7.19 10.84 -2.87
CA TYR A 31 6.16 10.59 -1.87
C TYR A 31 6.73 10.56 -0.48
N THR A 32 5.89 10.85 0.50
CA THR A 32 6.23 10.62 1.90
C THR A 32 5.84 9.17 2.21
N VAL A 33 6.79 8.35 2.63
CA VAL A 33 6.53 6.93 2.87
C VAL A 33 6.56 6.64 4.36
N LYS A 34 5.47 6.08 4.87
CA LYS A 34 5.38 5.58 6.23
C LYS A 34 5.39 4.06 6.16
N ALA A 35 5.80 3.41 7.24
CA ALA A 35 6.00 1.97 7.22
C ALA A 35 5.32 1.29 8.40
N ALA A 36 4.80 0.09 8.16
CA ALA A 36 4.27 -0.78 9.20
C ALA A 36 4.76 -2.20 8.95
N VAL A 37 5.06 -2.93 10.02
CA VAL A 37 5.65 -4.27 9.91
C VAL A 37 4.64 -5.40 10.15
N ASN A 38 3.37 -5.06 10.41
CA ASN A 38 2.32 -6.06 10.57
C ASN A 38 0.95 -5.43 10.33
N GLY A 39 -0.06 -6.29 10.25
CA GLY A 39 -1.42 -5.84 9.96
C GLY A 39 -2.02 -4.91 11.00
N PRO A 40 -1.99 -5.27 12.29
CA PRO A 40 -2.55 -4.38 13.32
C PRO A 40 -1.93 -2.99 13.34
N MET A 41 -0.61 -2.90 13.15
CA MET A 41 0.07 -1.62 13.07
C MET A 41 -0.39 -0.82 11.86
N ALA A 42 -0.53 -1.50 10.72
CA ALA A 42 -1.00 -0.86 9.50
C ALA A 42 -2.40 -0.28 9.67
N LEU A 43 -3.30 -1.04 10.29
CA LEU A 43 -4.66 -0.56 10.53
C LEU A 43 -4.69 0.66 11.43
N LYS A 44 -3.88 0.66 12.48
CA LYS A 44 -3.80 1.79 13.40
C LYS A 44 -3.28 3.05 12.69
N ILE A 45 -2.22 2.90 11.92
CA ILE A 45 -1.64 4.03 11.19
C ILE A 45 -2.63 4.56 10.15
N ALA A 46 -3.27 3.66 9.41
CA ALA A 46 -4.22 4.06 8.38
C ALA A 46 -5.39 4.86 8.98
N GLU A 47 -5.89 4.42 10.11
CA GLU A 47 -7.01 5.09 10.76
C GLU A 47 -6.64 6.48 11.26
N LYS A 48 -5.45 6.60 11.85
CA LYS A 48 -5.01 7.87 12.44
C LYS A 48 -4.49 8.85 11.40
N GLN A 49 -3.74 8.38 10.43
CA GLN A 49 -3.01 9.24 9.50
C GLN A 49 -3.59 9.28 8.10
N ARG A 50 -4.49 8.37 7.79
CA ARG A 50 -5.21 8.33 6.52
C ARG A 50 -4.31 8.58 5.31
N PRO A 51 -3.41 7.63 5.02
CA PRO A 51 -2.54 7.78 3.85
C PRO A 51 -3.35 7.84 2.56
N ASP A 52 -2.74 8.36 1.52
CA ASP A 52 -3.40 8.46 0.21
C ASP A 52 -3.46 7.12 -0.49
N LEU A 53 -2.51 6.23 -0.19
CA LEU A 53 -2.42 4.93 -0.83
C LEU A 53 -1.66 3.98 0.09
N ILE A 54 -2.00 2.69 0.06
CA ILE A 54 -1.32 1.68 0.85
C ILE A 54 -0.73 0.63 -0.09
N LEU A 55 0.57 0.34 0.10
CA LEU A 55 1.25 -0.78 -0.55
C LEU A 55 1.33 -1.88 0.50
N LEU A 56 0.79 -3.05 0.19
CA LEU A 56 0.50 -4.05 1.19
C LEU A 56 0.97 -5.43 0.74
N ASP A 57 1.92 -5.99 1.47
CA ASP A 57 2.35 -7.37 1.25
C ASP A 57 1.19 -8.31 1.59
N ILE A 58 1.02 -9.35 0.78
CA ILE A 58 -0.03 -10.33 1.03
C ILE A 58 0.35 -11.28 2.14
N GLN A 59 1.58 -11.82 2.08
CA GLN A 59 1.98 -12.88 3.00
C GLN A 59 2.68 -12.31 4.23
N MET A 60 1.95 -12.24 5.32
CA MET A 60 2.47 -11.80 6.60
C MET A 60 1.97 -12.73 7.68
N PRO A 61 2.77 -13.01 8.73
CA PRO A 61 2.32 -13.87 9.81
C PRO A 61 1.15 -13.25 10.57
N GLY A 62 0.24 -14.08 11.02
CA GLY A 62 -0.92 -13.62 11.76
C GLY A 62 -1.99 -13.09 10.83
N MET A 63 -2.05 -11.78 10.69
CA MET A 63 -3.03 -11.15 9.79
C MET A 63 -2.38 -10.91 8.43
N ASP A 64 -2.87 -11.59 7.38
CA ASP A 64 -2.31 -11.43 6.05
C ASP A 64 -2.85 -10.15 5.38
N GLY A 65 -2.30 -9.84 4.20
CA GLY A 65 -2.66 -8.62 3.50
C GLY A 65 -4.13 -8.55 3.08
N TYR A 66 -4.70 -9.67 2.71
CA TYR A 66 -6.12 -9.69 2.32
C TYR A 66 -7.00 -9.31 3.50
N GLU A 67 -6.69 -9.82 4.67
CA GLU A 67 -7.46 -9.49 5.88
C GLU A 67 -7.33 -8.02 6.24
N VAL A 68 -6.10 -7.47 6.14
CA VAL A 68 -5.88 -6.04 6.38
C VAL A 68 -6.75 -5.21 5.43
N CYS A 69 -6.74 -5.57 4.16
CA CYS A 69 -7.51 -4.83 3.15
C CYS A 69 -9.02 -4.89 3.45
N ARG A 70 -9.52 -6.08 3.76
CA ARG A 70 -10.95 -6.24 4.08
C ARG A 70 -11.34 -5.37 5.27
N ARG A 71 -10.49 -5.32 6.30
CA ARG A 71 -10.78 -4.50 7.48
C ARG A 71 -10.75 -3.01 7.16
N LEU A 72 -9.79 -2.58 6.32
CA LEU A 72 -9.76 -1.19 5.87
C LEU A 72 -11.04 -0.81 5.14
N LYS A 73 -11.53 -1.70 4.28
CA LYS A 73 -12.71 -1.41 3.47
C LYS A 73 -14.00 -1.47 4.26
N ALA A 74 -13.99 -2.11 5.43
CA ALA A 74 -15.17 -2.21 6.29
C ALA A 74 -15.39 -0.98 7.16
N VAL A 75 -14.40 -0.08 7.28
CA VAL A 75 -14.47 1.09 8.13
C VAL A 75 -14.57 2.34 7.27
N PRO A 76 -15.60 3.18 7.46
CA PRO A 76 -15.77 4.37 6.61
C PRO A 76 -14.56 5.28 6.55
N ALA A 77 -13.82 5.42 7.66
CA ALA A 77 -12.66 6.31 7.71
C ALA A 77 -11.54 5.88 6.76
N THR A 78 -11.46 4.60 6.40
CA THR A 78 -10.36 4.07 5.59
C THR A 78 -10.85 3.41 4.29
N SER A 79 -12.15 3.29 4.09
CA SER A 79 -12.70 2.52 2.97
C SER A 79 -12.33 3.08 1.60
N ALA A 80 -12.06 4.38 1.50
CA ALA A 80 -11.75 5.00 0.21
C ALA A 80 -10.25 4.97 -0.12
N ILE A 81 -9.39 4.52 0.80
CA ILE A 81 -7.95 4.49 0.56
C ILE A 81 -7.65 3.41 -0.49
N GLN A 82 -6.87 3.78 -1.50
CA GLN A 82 -6.45 2.82 -2.53
C GLN A 82 -5.46 1.84 -1.95
N VAL A 83 -5.63 0.54 -2.24
CA VAL A 83 -4.73 -0.51 -1.77
C VAL A 83 -4.14 -1.23 -2.97
N ILE A 84 -2.81 -1.23 -3.06
CA ILE A 84 -2.08 -1.97 -4.08
C ILE A 84 -1.29 -3.06 -3.36
N PHE A 85 -1.50 -4.31 -3.75
CA PHE A 85 -0.80 -5.43 -3.13
C PHE A 85 0.57 -5.65 -3.77
N LEU A 86 1.53 -6.04 -2.95
CA LEU A 86 2.84 -6.52 -3.42
C LEU A 86 2.87 -8.01 -3.14
N THR A 87 3.17 -8.82 -4.16
CA THR A 87 3.05 -10.26 -4.02
C THR A 87 4.14 -10.98 -4.81
N GLY A 88 4.63 -12.10 -4.26
CA GLY A 88 5.54 -12.98 -4.99
C GLY A 88 4.83 -13.89 -5.98
N GLU A 89 3.49 -13.84 -6.02
CA GLU A 89 2.70 -14.70 -6.89
C GLU A 89 2.02 -13.89 -7.99
N SER A 90 1.89 -14.50 -9.16
CA SER A 90 1.11 -13.91 -10.24
C SER A 90 -0.28 -14.54 -10.24
N GLY A 91 -1.21 -13.95 -10.98
CA GLY A 91 -2.54 -14.52 -11.15
C GLY A 91 -3.45 -14.34 -9.95
N VAL A 92 -3.20 -13.34 -9.09
CA VAL A 92 -3.99 -13.11 -7.89
C VAL A 92 -5.06 -12.03 -8.08
N GLY A 93 -5.35 -11.65 -9.32
CA GLY A 93 -6.28 -10.55 -9.58
C GLY A 93 -7.65 -10.73 -8.98
N TYR A 94 -8.19 -11.95 -8.99
CA TYR A 94 -9.49 -12.23 -8.41
C TYR A 94 -9.48 -12.00 -6.90
N GLU A 95 -8.49 -12.56 -6.23
CA GLU A 95 -8.37 -12.43 -4.77
C GLU A 95 -8.15 -10.98 -4.34
N VAL A 96 -7.35 -10.25 -5.10
CA VAL A 96 -7.12 -8.83 -4.86
C VAL A 96 -8.42 -8.06 -4.96
N ALA A 97 -9.16 -8.26 -6.04
CA ALA A 97 -10.43 -7.56 -6.25
C ALA A 97 -11.44 -7.92 -5.18
N GLU A 98 -11.53 -9.20 -4.81
CA GLU A 98 -12.48 -9.65 -3.81
C GLU A 98 -12.19 -9.05 -2.44
N ALA A 99 -10.92 -8.83 -2.11
CA ALA A 99 -10.54 -8.21 -0.85
C ALA A 99 -10.75 -6.69 -0.85
N GLY A 100 -11.06 -6.10 -2.01
CA GLY A 100 -11.25 -4.66 -2.13
C GLY A 100 -10.01 -3.92 -2.58
N GLY A 101 -8.98 -4.63 -3.06
CA GLY A 101 -7.76 -4.00 -3.56
C GLY A 101 -7.95 -3.41 -4.93
N SER A 102 -7.14 -2.41 -5.25
CA SER A 102 -7.20 -1.72 -6.52
C SER A 102 -6.34 -2.38 -7.58
N ASP A 103 -5.20 -2.97 -7.18
CA ASP A 103 -4.24 -3.52 -8.12
C ASP A 103 -3.21 -4.36 -7.36
N TYR A 104 -2.29 -4.98 -8.09
CA TYR A 104 -1.14 -5.65 -7.47
C TYR A 104 0.09 -5.52 -8.35
N VAL A 105 1.26 -5.61 -7.71
CA VAL A 105 2.56 -5.60 -8.39
C VAL A 105 3.32 -6.83 -7.90
N THR A 106 3.91 -7.58 -8.83
CA THR A 106 4.65 -8.80 -8.47
C THR A 106 6.08 -8.48 -8.03
N LYS A 107 6.58 -9.28 -7.09
CA LYS A 107 7.96 -9.20 -6.63
C LYS A 107 8.83 -10.10 -7.53
N PRO A 108 10.09 -9.77 -7.74
CA PRO A 108 10.79 -8.59 -7.25
C PRO A 108 10.25 -7.32 -7.87
N VAL A 109 10.19 -6.25 -7.09
CA VAL A 109 9.54 -5.01 -7.52
C VAL A 109 10.39 -4.29 -8.54
N ASP A 110 9.81 -4.02 -9.72
CA ASP A 110 10.43 -3.20 -10.75
C ASP A 110 10.07 -1.74 -10.44
N SER A 111 11.06 -0.86 -10.41
CA SER A 111 10.83 0.53 -10.00
C SER A 111 9.87 1.26 -10.94
N ASP A 112 9.99 1.05 -12.24
CA ASP A 112 9.13 1.73 -13.21
C ASP A 112 7.69 1.25 -13.08
N VAL A 113 7.49 -0.05 -12.90
CA VAL A 113 6.15 -0.63 -12.71
C VAL A 113 5.52 -0.10 -11.43
N LEU A 114 6.29 -0.09 -10.34
CA LEU A 114 5.77 0.41 -9.06
C LEU A 114 5.37 1.87 -9.16
N LEU A 115 6.27 2.70 -9.68
CA LEU A 115 5.99 4.14 -9.78
C LEU A 115 4.80 4.42 -10.67
N SER A 116 4.70 3.76 -11.83
CA SER A 116 3.58 4.00 -12.73
C SER A 116 2.26 3.50 -12.14
N THR A 117 2.29 2.39 -11.42
CA THR A 117 1.07 1.86 -10.80
C THR A 117 0.57 2.79 -9.69
N VAL A 118 1.50 3.26 -8.85
CA VAL A 118 1.15 4.21 -7.78
C VAL A 118 0.60 5.50 -8.37
N GLU A 119 1.28 6.03 -9.37
CA GLU A 119 0.88 7.28 -10.01
C GLU A 119 -0.51 7.17 -10.62
N LYS A 120 -0.77 6.07 -11.31
CA LYS A 120 -2.07 5.83 -11.94
C LYS A 120 -3.20 5.84 -10.91
N HIS A 121 -3.02 5.12 -9.82
CA HIS A 121 -4.09 4.99 -8.84
C HIS A 121 -4.29 6.25 -8.01
N LEU A 122 -3.23 7.02 -7.78
CA LEU A 122 -3.38 8.31 -7.13
C LEU A 122 -4.12 9.31 -8.04
N ALA A 123 -3.90 9.24 -9.34
CA ALA A 123 -4.59 10.10 -10.29
C ALA A 123 -6.08 9.73 -10.40
N ASP A 124 -6.39 8.44 -10.33
CA ASP A 124 -7.76 7.95 -10.55
C ASP A 124 -8.69 8.21 -9.36
N ARG A 125 -8.15 8.55 -8.20
CA ARG A 125 -8.98 8.70 -7.00
C ARG A 125 -9.87 9.93 -7.02
N ASN A 126 -9.64 10.81 -7.97
CA ASN A 126 -10.51 11.95 -8.16
C ASN A 126 -11.74 11.56 -8.98
#